data_53a6375cb55feb621b2ec3ce6664dc5c
#
_entry.id   53a6375cb55feb621b2ec3ce6664dc5c
#
_cell.length_a   1.000
_cell.length_b   1.000
_cell.length_c   1.000
_cell.angle_alpha   90.00
_cell.angle_beta   90.00
_cell.angle_gamma   90.00
#
_symmetry.space_group_name_H-M   'P 1'
#
loop_
_entity.id
_entity.type
_entity.pdbx_description
1 polymer ?
#
loop_
_entity_poly.entity_id
_entity_poly.type
_entity_poly.pdbx_seq_one_letter_code
_entity_poly.pdbx_strand_id
1 'polypeptide(L)'
;VNNCDAPNCRIKYGDNIRALVTYLNVVQCIPFKRIAELISDLCGQKISEGTVQNILKENSTKADAAYEEIRKRIECAPVVGADETGAAVGKELHWNWIFQNDLLTYVYQMKSRGQQAIDSKFPNGLPNSTLVTDRHRSYFNMNVKDHQVCLAHLLRNAEYLNELDTKQDWSRRFIHLIAHAIDLRRAGDITKRKIKVLKTKMKNLLGESLTHLDEEFESFKKGILKVKDYLFTFLTDLHVPYENN
;
A
#
# COMPACT_ATOMS: atom_id res chain seq x y z
N VAL A 1 -1.56 -34.35 20.74
CA VAL A 1 -2.33 -33.99 21.94
C VAL A 1 -1.83 -34.87 23.05
N ASN A 2 -1.12 -34.33 24.08
CA ASN A 2 -0.79 -35.05 25.26
C ASN A 2 -2.06 -35.09 26.14
N ASN A 3 -2.74 -36.21 26.17
CA ASN A 3 -3.81 -36.48 27.14
C ASN A 3 -3.15 -36.62 28.54
N CYS A 4 -3.48 -35.70 29.40
CA CYS A 4 -3.08 -35.73 30.81
C CYS A 4 -4.34 -36.05 31.62
N ASP A 5 -4.39 -37.22 32.25
CA ASP A 5 -5.53 -37.69 33.03
C ASP A 5 -5.68 -36.99 34.41
N ALA A 6 -4.92 -35.93 34.66
CA ALA A 6 -5.00 -35.17 35.89
C ALA A 6 -6.15 -34.13 35.84
N PRO A 7 -6.94 -33.95 36.93
CA PRO A 7 -8.14 -33.11 36.95
C PRO A 7 -7.93 -31.59 36.72
N ASN A 8 -6.67 -31.13 36.54
CA ASN A 8 -6.32 -29.74 36.23
C ASN A 8 -5.35 -29.60 35.06
N CYS A 9 -5.28 -30.61 34.16
CA CYS A 9 -4.38 -30.55 33.01
C CYS A 9 -4.96 -29.66 31.92
N ARG A 10 -4.34 -28.50 31.66
CA ARG A 10 -4.66 -27.68 30.52
C ARG A 10 -4.24 -28.41 29.26
N ILE A 11 -5.20 -28.61 28.32
CA ILE A 11 -4.91 -29.15 26.98
C ILE A 11 -3.88 -28.23 26.31
N LYS A 12 -2.72 -28.79 25.96
CA LYS A 12 -1.69 -28.10 25.18
C LYS A 12 -1.72 -28.60 23.75
N TYR A 13 -1.90 -27.70 22.81
CA TYR A 13 -1.78 -28.00 21.39
C TYR A 13 -0.32 -27.87 20.96
N GLY A 14 0.17 -28.88 20.25
CA GLY A 14 1.54 -28.90 19.72
C GLY A 14 1.75 -27.84 18.63
N ASP A 15 3.01 -27.60 18.27
CA ASP A 15 3.41 -26.52 17.35
C ASP A 15 2.78 -26.66 15.96
N ASN A 16 2.56 -27.89 15.46
CA ASN A 16 1.92 -28.11 14.17
C ASN A 16 0.47 -27.59 14.13
N ILE A 17 -0.32 -27.84 15.19
CA ILE A 17 -1.69 -27.30 15.29
C ILE A 17 -1.66 -25.78 15.43
N ARG A 18 -0.74 -25.24 16.21
CA ARG A 18 -0.56 -23.79 16.39
C ARG A 18 -0.19 -23.11 15.08
N ALA A 19 0.73 -23.70 14.32
CA ALA A 19 1.11 -23.22 12.98
C ALA A 19 -0.07 -23.30 12.00
N LEU A 20 -0.81 -24.43 11.98
CA LEU A 20 -1.97 -24.62 11.13
C LEU A 20 -3.07 -23.58 11.44
N VAL A 21 -3.40 -23.38 12.72
CA VAL A 21 -4.36 -22.35 13.16
C VAL A 21 -3.96 -20.96 12.64
N THR A 22 -2.70 -20.62 12.80
CA THR A 22 -2.16 -19.32 12.36
C THR A 22 -2.24 -19.17 10.85
N TYR A 23 -1.83 -20.19 10.09
CA TYR A 23 -1.92 -20.21 8.64
C TYR A 23 -3.37 -20.07 8.15
N LEU A 24 -4.30 -20.84 8.73
CA LEU A 24 -5.71 -20.80 8.34
C LEU A 24 -6.35 -19.44 8.59
N ASN A 25 -5.99 -18.76 9.68
CA ASN A 25 -6.54 -17.44 9.97
C ASN A 25 -5.85 -16.33 9.19
N VAL A 26 -4.51 -16.25 9.25
CA VAL A 26 -3.76 -15.11 8.73
C VAL A 26 -3.62 -15.16 7.21
N VAL A 27 -3.37 -16.36 6.65
CA VAL A 27 -3.13 -16.51 5.21
C VAL A 27 -4.41 -16.86 4.45
N GLN A 28 -5.24 -17.76 5.04
CA GLN A 28 -6.48 -18.21 4.38
C GLN A 28 -7.72 -17.42 4.81
N CYS A 29 -7.57 -16.43 5.71
CA CYS A 29 -8.65 -15.55 6.19
C CYS A 29 -9.88 -16.32 6.76
N ILE A 30 -9.66 -17.52 7.33
CA ILE A 30 -10.75 -18.36 7.86
C ILE A 30 -11.13 -17.83 9.27
N PRO A 31 -12.44 -17.58 9.54
CA PRO A 31 -12.92 -17.15 10.85
C PRO A 31 -12.68 -18.20 11.95
N PHE A 32 -12.54 -17.77 13.19
CA PHE A 32 -12.20 -18.62 14.35
C PHE A 32 -13.15 -19.83 14.50
N LYS A 33 -14.45 -19.61 14.38
CA LYS A 33 -15.45 -20.67 14.46
C LYS A 33 -15.21 -21.76 13.41
N ARG A 34 -14.97 -21.37 12.15
CA ARG A 34 -14.71 -22.32 11.06
C ARG A 34 -13.36 -23.04 11.22
N ILE A 35 -12.35 -22.41 11.81
CA ILE A 35 -11.11 -23.09 12.16
C ILE A 35 -11.35 -24.13 13.23
N ALA A 36 -12.14 -23.81 14.26
CA ALA A 36 -12.48 -24.76 15.32
C ALA A 36 -13.25 -25.98 14.78
N GLU A 37 -14.23 -25.76 13.89
CA GLU A 37 -14.97 -26.81 13.18
C GLU A 37 -14.01 -27.68 12.34
N LEU A 38 -13.19 -27.05 11.50
CA LEU A 38 -12.25 -27.75 10.60
C LEU A 38 -11.29 -28.66 11.39
N ILE A 39 -10.71 -28.16 12.49
CA ILE A 39 -9.81 -28.97 13.32
C ILE A 39 -10.56 -30.12 13.99
N SER A 40 -11.79 -29.89 14.43
CA SER A 40 -12.64 -30.98 14.97
C SER A 40 -12.88 -32.06 13.95
N ASP A 41 -13.23 -31.68 12.72
CA ASP A 41 -13.57 -32.63 11.62
C ASP A 41 -12.34 -33.40 11.12
N LEU A 42 -11.18 -32.73 11.00
CA LEU A 42 -9.96 -33.36 10.47
C LEU A 42 -9.19 -34.17 11.53
N CYS A 43 -9.17 -33.68 12.75
CA CYS A 43 -8.33 -34.23 13.81
C CYS A 43 -9.11 -34.97 14.91
N GLY A 44 -10.44 -34.93 14.88
CA GLY A 44 -11.29 -35.50 15.93
C GLY A 44 -11.13 -34.84 17.31
N GLN A 45 -10.52 -33.63 17.35
CA GLN A 45 -10.19 -32.92 18.58
C GLN A 45 -10.93 -31.58 18.63
N LYS A 46 -11.68 -31.36 19.71
CA LYS A 46 -12.38 -30.09 19.92
C LYS A 46 -11.42 -28.99 20.34
N ILE A 47 -11.41 -27.89 19.60
CA ILE A 47 -10.73 -26.66 19.94
C ILE A 47 -11.77 -25.54 20.08
N SER A 48 -11.66 -24.67 21.09
CA SER A 48 -12.56 -23.53 21.23
C SER A 48 -12.07 -22.31 20.43
N GLU A 49 -13.00 -21.44 20.04
CA GLU A 49 -12.65 -20.15 19.40
C GLU A 49 -11.70 -19.32 20.27
N GLY A 50 -11.90 -19.32 21.60
CA GLY A 50 -10.99 -18.66 22.56
C GLY A 50 -9.57 -19.26 22.55
N THR A 51 -9.45 -20.57 22.31
CA THR A 51 -8.12 -21.20 22.15
C THR A 51 -7.47 -20.78 20.82
N VAL A 52 -8.23 -20.70 19.73
CA VAL A 52 -7.76 -20.15 18.44
C VAL A 52 -7.23 -18.74 18.64
N GLN A 53 -8.01 -17.87 19.29
CA GLN A 53 -7.60 -16.50 19.59
C GLN A 53 -6.31 -16.44 20.43
N ASN A 54 -6.19 -17.26 21.46
CA ASN A 54 -4.99 -17.30 22.32
C ASN A 54 -3.76 -17.75 21.53
N ILE A 55 -3.87 -18.75 20.67
CA ILE A 55 -2.77 -19.19 19.80
C ILE A 55 -2.31 -18.04 18.91
N LEU A 56 -3.22 -17.32 18.27
CA LEU A 56 -2.89 -16.19 17.41
C LEU A 56 -2.20 -15.07 18.20
N LYS A 57 -2.72 -14.74 19.38
CA LYS A 57 -2.13 -13.72 20.25
C LYS A 57 -0.70 -14.09 20.68
N GLU A 58 -0.46 -15.33 21.10
CA GLU A 58 0.87 -15.78 21.48
C GLU A 58 1.84 -15.78 20.29
N ASN A 59 1.38 -16.18 19.10
CA ASN A 59 2.20 -16.17 17.89
C ASN A 59 2.48 -14.74 17.42
N SER A 60 1.52 -13.81 17.57
CA SER A 60 1.75 -12.38 17.33
C SER A 60 2.88 -11.85 18.20
N THR A 61 2.85 -12.12 19.52
CA THR A 61 3.92 -11.68 20.43
C THR A 61 5.29 -12.27 20.06
N LYS A 62 5.33 -13.52 19.60
CA LYS A 62 6.58 -14.13 19.11
C LYS A 62 7.10 -13.46 17.83
N ALA A 63 6.21 -12.91 17.01
CA ALA A 63 6.54 -12.24 15.75
C ALA A 63 6.98 -10.78 15.94
N ASP A 64 6.79 -10.16 17.11
CA ASP A 64 7.05 -8.73 17.35
C ASP A 64 8.49 -8.32 16.96
N ALA A 65 9.50 -9.12 17.28
CA ALA A 65 10.89 -8.82 16.92
C ALA A 65 11.11 -8.83 15.40
N ALA A 66 10.51 -9.78 14.67
CA ALA A 66 10.58 -9.86 13.22
C ALA A 66 9.79 -8.71 12.57
N TYR A 67 8.65 -8.36 13.14
CA TYR A 67 7.83 -7.24 12.67
C TYR A 67 8.58 -5.89 12.79
N GLU A 68 9.24 -5.63 13.90
CA GLU A 68 10.07 -4.43 14.06
C GLU A 68 11.32 -4.45 13.18
N GLU A 69 11.90 -5.61 12.92
CA GLU A 69 13.00 -5.73 11.95
C GLU A 69 12.54 -5.40 10.53
N ILE A 70 11.34 -5.84 10.12
CA ILE A 70 10.74 -5.46 8.83
C ILE A 70 10.58 -3.93 8.74
N ARG A 71 10.06 -3.27 9.78
CA ARG A 71 9.93 -1.81 9.81
C ARG A 71 11.29 -1.12 9.60
N LYS A 72 12.33 -1.55 10.33
CA LYS A 72 13.69 -0.99 10.22
C LYS A 72 14.28 -1.17 8.83
N ARG A 73 14.05 -2.32 8.21
CA ARG A 73 14.52 -2.58 6.83
C ARG A 73 13.78 -1.73 5.80
N ILE A 74 12.49 -1.50 5.99
CA ILE A 74 11.72 -0.56 5.16
C ILE A 74 12.28 0.86 5.35
N GLU A 75 12.60 1.28 6.58
CA GLU A 75 13.16 2.61 6.88
C GLU A 75 14.52 2.86 6.19
N CYS A 76 15.28 1.79 5.93
CA CYS A 76 16.57 1.85 5.26
C CYS A 76 16.51 1.57 3.75
N ALA A 77 15.36 1.23 3.21
CA ALA A 77 15.22 0.83 1.80
C ALA A 77 15.38 2.04 0.86
N PRO A 78 16.06 1.90 -0.29
CA PRO A 78 16.26 3.02 -1.22
C PRO A 78 14.99 3.43 -1.96
N VAL A 79 14.03 2.52 -2.09
CA VAL A 79 12.71 2.77 -2.68
C VAL A 79 11.65 2.12 -1.80
N VAL A 80 10.60 2.87 -1.50
CA VAL A 80 9.48 2.40 -0.69
C VAL A 80 8.17 2.79 -1.37
N GLY A 81 7.32 1.82 -1.64
CA GLY A 81 5.93 2.04 -2.00
C GLY A 81 5.09 2.22 -0.73
N ALA A 82 4.14 3.15 -0.72
CA ALA A 82 3.20 3.26 0.38
C ALA A 82 1.78 3.54 -0.12
N ASP A 83 0.81 3.00 0.63
CA ASP A 83 -0.62 3.18 0.39
C ASP A 83 -1.38 3.02 1.71
N GLU A 84 -2.64 3.44 1.75
CA GLU A 84 -3.51 3.21 2.88
C GLU A 84 -4.91 2.80 2.43
N THR A 85 -5.53 1.90 3.20
CA THR A 85 -6.89 1.44 2.93
C THR A 85 -7.75 1.50 4.19
N GLY A 86 -9.02 1.90 4.01
CA GLY A 86 -9.98 1.94 5.10
C GLY A 86 -10.35 0.53 5.55
N ALA A 87 -10.46 0.34 6.87
CA ALA A 87 -10.91 -0.90 7.49
C ALA A 87 -11.90 -0.60 8.62
N ALA A 88 -13.04 -1.29 8.61
CA ALA A 88 -14.00 -1.19 9.69
C ALA A 88 -13.57 -2.04 10.89
N VAL A 89 -13.43 -1.44 12.07
CA VAL A 89 -13.15 -2.13 13.32
C VAL A 89 -14.32 -1.85 14.28
N GLY A 90 -15.18 -2.84 14.44
CA GLY A 90 -16.46 -2.64 15.11
C GLY A 90 -17.33 -1.63 14.32
N LYS A 91 -17.60 -0.46 14.94
CA LYS A 91 -18.37 0.63 14.32
C LYS A 91 -17.51 1.83 13.90
N GLU A 92 -16.21 1.74 14.05
CA GLU A 92 -15.27 2.83 13.76
C GLU A 92 -14.48 2.56 12.47
N LEU A 93 -14.20 3.61 11.70
CA LEU A 93 -13.30 3.56 10.56
C LEU A 93 -11.85 3.67 11.04
N HIS A 94 -11.06 2.70 10.70
CA HIS A 94 -9.61 2.67 10.86
C HIS A 94 -8.92 2.65 9.50
N TRP A 95 -7.61 2.86 9.49
CA TRP A 95 -6.79 2.86 8.29
C TRP A 95 -5.64 1.88 8.45
N ASN A 96 -5.54 0.93 7.52
CA ASN A 96 -4.37 0.09 7.38
C ASN A 96 -3.38 0.83 6.49
N TRP A 97 -2.24 1.17 7.06
CA TRP A 97 -1.13 1.79 6.39
C TRP A 97 -0.16 0.70 5.94
N ILE A 98 0.27 0.76 4.70
CA ILE A 98 1.14 -0.22 4.08
C ILE A 98 2.39 0.51 3.61
N PHE A 99 3.56 0.01 3.98
CA PHE A 99 4.86 0.44 3.46
C PHE A 99 5.59 -0.80 2.96
N GLN A 100 6.07 -0.79 1.73
CA GLN A 100 6.60 -2.00 1.09
C GLN A 100 7.76 -1.72 0.14
N ASN A 101 8.53 -2.75 -0.12
CA ASN A 101 9.48 -2.86 -1.21
C ASN A 101 9.36 -4.23 -1.87
N ASP A 102 10.25 -4.59 -2.79
CA ASP A 102 10.21 -5.86 -3.52
C ASP A 102 10.26 -7.12 -2.62
N LEU A 103 10.72 -6.99 -1.38
CA LEU A 103 10.98 -8.12 -0.48
C LEU A 103 10.11 -8.11 0.78
N LEU A 104 9.70 -6.94 1.25
CA LEU A 104 9.10 -6.75 2.57
C LEU A 104 7.86 -5.87 2.49
N THR A 105 6.88 -6.21 3.32
CA THR A 105 5.69 -5.40 3.54
C THR A 105 5.52 -5.16 5.04
N TYR A 106 5.45 -3.90 5.44
CA TYR A 106 5.12 -3.46 6.79
C TYR A 106 3.71 -2.88 6.80
N VAL A 107 2.83 -3.46 7.61
CA VAL A 107 1.42 -3.05 7.72
C VAL A 107 1.11 -2.69 9.15
N TYR A 108 0.53 -1.53 9.38
CA TYR A 108 0.02 -1.14 10.71
C TYR A 108 -1.32 -0.44 10.61
N GLN A 109 -2.09 -0.47 11.68
CA GLN A 109 -3.42 0.10 11.74
C GLN A 109 -3.46 1.32 12.66
N MET A 110 -4.16 2.38 12.19
CA MET A 110 -4.39 3.60 12.95
C MET A 110 -5.83 4.10 12.75
N LYS A 111 -6.38 4.81 13.74
CA LYS A 111 -7.66 5.53 13.58
C LYS A 111 -7.53 6.72 12.63
N SER A 112 -6.35 7.30 12.56
CA SER A 112 -6.10 8.49 11.75
C SER A 112 -5.60 8.14 10.35
N ARG A 113 -6.07 8.89 9.34
CA ARG A 113 -5.51 8.95 7.99
C ARG A 113 -4.49 10.09 7.84
N GLY A 114 -4.20 10.83 8.90
CA GLY A 114 -3.34 12.02 8.87
C GLY A 114 -1.87 11.73 9.13
N GLN A 115 -1.06 12.81 9.08
CA GLN A 115 0.38 12.80 9.31
C GLN A 115 0.80 12.07 10.57
N GLN A 116 0.05 12.23 11.66
CA GLN A 116 0.33 11.57 12.95
C GLN A 116 0.39 10.03 12.86
N ALA A 117 -0.30 9.41 11.89
CA ALA A 117 -0.22 7.97 11.69
C ALA A 117 1.15 7.58 11.15
N ILE A 118 1.69 8.35 10.19
CA ILE A 118 3.03 8.14 9.63
C ILE A 118 4.10 8.41 10.70
N ASP A 119 4.02 9.55 11.38
CA ASP A 119 5.00 9.97 12.39
C ASP A 119 5.09 8.99 13.57
N SER A 120 4.00 8.28 13.88
CA SER A 120 3.99 7.26 14.93
C SER A 120 4.93 6.08 14.67
N LYS A 121 5.23 5.79 13.39
CA LYS A 121 6.07 4.66 12.96
C LYS A 121 7.37 5.10 12.30
N PHE A 122 7.35 6.24 11.64
CA PHE A 122 8.49 6.84 10.92
C PHE A 122 8.69 8.31 11.36
N PRO A 123 9.07 8.57 12.63
CA PRO A 123 9.17 9.93 13.17
C PRO A 123 10.22 10.79 12.46
N ASN A 124 11.24 10.18 11.86
CA ASN A 124 12.28 10.87 11.09
C ASN A 124 11.99 10.85 9.56
N GLY A 125 10.87 10.28 9.15
CA GLY A 125 10.58 10.00 7.75
C GLY A 125 11.42 8.85 7.19
N LEU A 126 11.67 8.91 5.87
CA LEU A 126 12.49 7.96 5.12
C LEU A 126 13.54 8.74 4.30
N PRO A 127 14.51 9.42 4.95
CA PRO A 127 15.38 10.43 4.31
C PRO A 127 16.29 9.87 3.21
N ASN A 128 16.47 8.56 3.15
CA ASN A 128 17.28 7.88 2.14
C ASN A 128 16.46 7.23 1.02
N SER A 129 15.13 7.28 1.11
CA SER A 129 14.22 6.57 0.22
C SER A 129 13.55 7.48 -0.79
N THR A 130 13.37 7.00 -2.01
CA THR A 130 12.36 7.54 -2.92
C THR A 130 11.01 6.90 -2.58
N LEU A 131 10.02 7.71 -2.25
CA LEU A 131 8.70 7.26 -1.83
C LEU A 131 7.73 7.24 -3.02
N VAL A 132 7.12 6.09 -3.29
CA VAL A 132 6.16 5.88 -4.38
C VAL A 132 4.75 5.78 -3.81
N THR A 133 3.90 6.79 -4.03
CA THR A 133 2.58 6.88 -3.39
C THR A 133 1.53 7.49 -4.30
N ASP A 134 0.28 7.46 -3.86
CA ASP A 134 -0.75 8.33 -4.41
C ASP A 134 -0.46 9.82 -4.07
N ARG A 135 -1.44 10.70 -4.32
CA ARG A 135 -1.30 12.14 -4.05
C ARG A 135 -1.76 12.54 -2.65
N HIS A 136 -1.88 11.61 -1.70
CA HIS A 136 -2.31 11.97 -0.35
C HIS A 136 -1.29 12.85 0.35
N ARG A 137 -1.76 13.98 0.90
CA ARG A 137 -0.91 15.06 1.44
C ARG A 137 0.09 14.59 2.51
N SER A 138 -0.29 13.62 3.33
CA SER A 138 0.57 13.13 4.42
C SER A 138 1.89 12.55 3.91
N TYR A 139 1.91 11.91 2.74
CA TYR A 139 3.13 11.40 2.14
C TYR A 139 4.08 12.53 1.72
N PHE A 140 3.54 13.63 1.16
CA PHE A 140 4.35 14.77 0.71
C PHE A 140 4.84 15.67 1.85
N ASN A 141 4.33 15.49 3.07
CA ASN A 141 4.85 16.12 4.27
C ASN A 141 5.95 15.28 4.95
N MET A 142 6.18 14.06 4.50
CA MET A 142 7.19 13.16 5.04
C MET A 142 8.58 13.58 4.56
N ASN A 143 9.57 13.54 5.45
CA ASN A 143 10.96 13.75 5.08
C ASN A 143 11.47 12.53 4.29
N VAL A 144 11.70 12.69 2.98
CA VAL A 144 12.18 11.64 2.08
C VAL A 144 13.24 12.21 1.13
N LYS A 145 14.00 11.33 0.49
CA LYS A 145 15.00 11.71 -0.52
C LYS A 145 14.34 12.29 -1.78
N ASP A 146 13.29 11.65 -2.27
CA ASP A 146 12.53 12.04 -3.46
C ASP A 146 11.15 11.37 -3.44
N HIS A 147 10.27 11.77 -4.36
CA HIS A 147 8.96 11.18 -4.56
C HIS A 147 8.79 10.66 -5.98
N GLN A 148 7.93 9.64 -6.12
CA GLN A 148 7.29 9.25 -7.37
C GLN A 148 5.79 9.15 -7.12
N VAL A 149 5.00 9.83 -7.91
CA VAL A 149 3.53 9.67 -7.86
C VAL A 149 3.14 8.37 -8.54
N CYS A 150 2.34 7.55 -7.89
CA CYS A 150 1.79 6.32 -8.47
C CYS A 150 0.96 6.63 -9.72
N LEU A 151 1.45 6.22 -10.88
CA LEU A 151 0.79 6.51 -12.15
C LEU A 151 -0.49 5.70 -12.35
N ALA A 152 -0.60 4.53 -11.73
CA ALA A 152 -1.83 3.73 -11.79
C ALA A 152 -3.03 4.48 -11.18
N HIS A 153 -2.83 5.18 -10.05
CA HIS A 153 -3.85 6.02 -9.45
C HIS A 153 -4.21 7.23 -10.34
N LEU A 154 -3.21 7.84 -10.99
CA LEU A 154 -3.46 8.96 -11.90
C LEU A 154 -4.22 8.52 -13.15
N LEU A 155 -3.84 7.39 -13.74
CA LEU A 155 -4.51 6.86 -14.93
C LEU A 155 -5.97 6.53 -14.63
N ARG A 156 -6.26 5.84 -13.52
CA ARG A 156 -7.63 5.52 -13.10
C ARG A 156 -8.49 6.79 -12.93
N ASN A 157 -7.93 7.84 -12.32
CA ASN A 157 -8.65 9.10 -12.17
C ASN A 157 -8.86 9.82 -13.52
N ALA A 158 -7.87 9.75 -14.43
CA ALA A 158 -8.01 10.36 -15.76
C ALA A 158 -8.98 9.59 -16.65
N GLU A 159 -9.05 8.27 -16.53
CA GLU A 159 -10.04 7.41 -17.18
C GLU A 159 -11.45 7.75 -16.71
N TYR A 160 -11.67 7.92 -15.41
CA TYR A 160 -12.94 8.39 -14.87
C TYR A 160 -13.35 9.74 -15.47
N LEU A 161 -12.44 10.72 -15.59
CA LEU A 161 -12.73 12.00 -16.25
C LEU A 161 -13.06 11.84 -17.73
N ASN A 162 -12.43 10.88 -18.41
CA ASN A 162 -12.73 10.60 -19.81
C ASN A 162 -14.12 9.98 -20.00
N GLU A 163 -14.60 9.20 -19.03
CA GLU A 163 -15.95 8.66 -19.00
C GLU A 163 -16.99 9.73 -18.66
N LEU A 164 -16.65 10.68 -17.78
CA LEU A 164 -17.52 11.77 -17.37
C LEU A 164 -17.88 12.70 -18.54
N ASP A 165 -16.90 13.05 -19.37
CA ASP A 165 -17.12 13.80 -20.62
C ASP A 165 -16.28 13.23 -21.77
N THR A 166 -16.94 12.46 -22.65
CA THR A 166 -16.31 11.82 -23.79
C THR A 166 -16.02 12.77 -24.96
N LYS A 167 -16.54 14.01 -24.95
CA LYS A 167 -16.35 15.00 -26.02
C LYS A 167 -15.06 15.78 -25.87
N GLN A 168 -14.57 15.94 -24.63
CA GLN A 168 -13.29 16.58 -24.36
C GLN A 168 -12.12 15.63 -24.71
N ASP A 169 -10.94 16.16 -24.98
CA ASP A 169 -9.75 15.38 -25.34
C ASP A 169 -8.60 15.50 -24.31
N TRP A 170 -8.73 16.39 -23.32
CA TRP A 170 -7.68 16.70 -22.37
C TRP A 170 -7.26 15.46 -21.54
N SER A 171 -8.23 14.71 -20.99
CA SER A 171 -7.95 13.50 -20.22
C SER A 171 -7.32 12.40 -21.08
N ARG A 172 -7.77 12.23 -22.33
CA ARG A 172 -7.16 11.28 -23.28
C ARG A 172 -5.71 11.64 -23.59
N ARG A 173 -5.42 12.93 -23.83
CA ARG A 173 -4.03 13.40 -24.04
C ARG A 173 -3.17 13.20 -22.81
N PHE A 174 -3.73 13.39 -21.61
CA PHE A 174 -3.04 13.09 -20.35
C PHE A 174 -2.72 11.60 -20.23
N ILE A 175 -3.71 10.72 -20.45
CA ILE A 175 -3.53 9.25 -20.43
C ILE A 175 -2.45 8.84 -21.43
N HIS A 176 -2.53 9.30 -22.67
CA HIS A 176 -1.53 8.99 -23.72
C HIS A 176 -0.12 9.45 -23.34
N LEU A 177 0.01 10.60 -22.70
CA LEU A 177 1.32 11.12 -22.30
C LEU A 177 1.95 10.27 -21.19
N ILE A 178 1.14 9.84 -20.23
CA ILE A 178 1.58 8.93 -19.16
C ILE A 178 1.91 7.54 -19.72
N ALA A 179 1.03 6.97 -20.56
CA ALA A 179 1.26 5.69 -21.21
C ALA A 179 2.56 5.69 -22.02
N HIS A 180 2.79 6.73 -22.83
CA HIS A 180 4.02 6.87 -23.57
C HIS A 180 5.27 6.93 -22.68
N ALA A 181 5.19 7.58 -21.52
CA ALA A 181 6.29 7.59 -20.55
C ALA A 181 6.58 6.18 -20.00
N ILE A 182 5.54 5.40 -19.70
CA ILE A 182 5.66 4.00 -19.27
C ILE A 182 6.26 3.13 -20.38
N ASP A 183 5.83 3.31 -21.62
CA ASP A 183 6.34 2.55 -22.78
C ASP A 183 7.82 2.83 -23.02
N LEU A 184 8.28 4.08 -22.91
CA LEU A 184 9.70 4.42 -22.97
C LEU A 184 10.50 3.71 -21.87
N ARG A 185 9.94 3.60 -20.67
CA ARG A 185 10.55 2.87 -19.57
C ARG A 185 10.66 1.37 -19.87
N ARG A 186 9.58 0.76 -20.34
CA ARG A 186 9.51 -0.67 -20.67
C ARG A 186 10.44 -1.04 -21.83
N ALA A 187 10.55 -0.17 -22.82
CA ALA A 187 11.44 -0.36 -23.96
C ALA A 187 12.92 -0.10 -23.64
N GLY A 188 13.25 0.43 -22.45
CA GLY A 188 14.62 0.87 -22.13
C GLY A 188 15.10 2.06 -22.95
N ASP A 189 14.19 2.74 -23.69
CA ASP A 189 14.50 3.80 -24.65
C ASP A 189 14.40 5.19 -23.99
N ILE A 190 15.14 5.36 -22.89
CA ILE A 190 15.13 6.57 -22.08
C ILE A 190 16.36 7.42 -22.39
N THR A 191 16.12 8.66 -22.81
CA THR A 191 17.15 9.67 -22.98
C THR A 191 16.78 10.98 -22.30
N LYS A 192 17.76 11.76 -21.87
CA LYS A 192 17.53 13.09 -21.29
C LYS A 192 16.65 13.98 -22.17
N ARG A 193 16.80 13.88 -23.52
CA ARG A 193 16.00 14.61 -24.50
C ARG A 193 14.54 14.18 -24.44
N LYS A 194 14.23 12.88 -24.41
CA LYS A 194 12.87 12.34 -24.34
C LYS A 194 12.18 12.73 -23.04
N ILE A 195 12.88 12.63 -21.90
CA ILE A 195 12.37 13.09 -20.59
C ILE A 195 12.03 14.59 -20.64
N LYS A 196 12.92 15.41 -21.20
CA LYS A 196 12.67 16.87 -21.36
C LYS A 196 11.43 17.14 -22.20
N VAL A 197 11.26 16.42 -23.31
CA VAL A 197 10.07 16.54 -24.19
C VAL A 197 8.80 16.15 -23.43
N LEU A 198 8.80 15.04 -22.69
CA LEU A 198 7.66 14.61 -21.88
C LEU A 198 7.30 15.66 -20.83
N LYS A 199 8.27 16.16 -20.06
CA LYS A 199 8.06 17.22 -19.05
C LYS A 199 7.49 18.49 -19.69
N THR A 200 7.97 18.87 -20.89
CA THR A 200 7.45 20.04 -21.62
C THR A 200 6.01 19.81 -22.07
N LYS A 201 5.71 18.66 -22.66
CA LYS A 201 4.33 18.31 -23.08
C LYS A 201 3.37 18.30 -21.88
N MET A 202 3.77 17.70 -20.76
CA MET A 202 2.98 17.71 -19.53
C MET A 202 2.76 19.13 -19.00
N LYS A 203 3.80 19.96 -18.97
CA LYS A 203 3.67 21.36 -18.56
C LYS A 203 2.67 22.13 -19.43
N ASN A 204 2.72 21.94 -20.76
CA ASN A 204 1.80 22.60 -21.69
C ASN A 204 0.36 22.14 -21.46
N LEU A 205 0.13 20.82 -21.33
CA LEU A 205 -1.17 20.23 -21.05
C LEU A 205 -1.77 20.75 -19.73
N LEU A 206 -0.96 20.81 -18.66
CA LEU A 206 -1.38 21.34 -17.38
C LEU A 206 -1.58 22.87 -17.38
N GLY A 207 -1.05 23.58 -18.38
CA GLY A 207 -1.24 25.01 -18.57
C GLY A 207 -2.55 25.39 -19.27
N GLU A 208 -3.26 24.40 -19.84
CA GLU A 208 -4.53 24.68 -20.54
C GLU A 208 -5.65 25.06 -19.55
N SER A 209 -6.54 25.97 -19.97
CA SER A 209 -7.74 26.30 -19.21
C SER A 209 -8.79 25.22 -19.39
N LEU A 210 -9.35 24.73 -18.29
CA LEU A 210 -10.41 23.72 -18.28
C LEU A 210 -11.73 24.28 -17.70
N THR A 211 -11.85 25.61 -17.61
CA THR A 211 -13.02 26.28 -17.01
C THR A 211 -14.33 26.06 -17.75
N HIS A 212 -14.27 25.52 -18.97
CA HIS A 212 -15.44 25.13 -19.78
C HIS A 212 -15.88 23.68 -19.54
N LEU A 213 -15.13 22.92 -18.72
CA LEU A 213 -15.41 21.54 -18.30
C LEU A 213 -15.92 21.51 -16.87
N ASP A 214 -16.37 20.34 -16.42
CA ASP A 214 -16.80 20.12 -15.03
C ASP A 214 -15.69 20.40 -14.01
N GLU A 215 -16.06 20.76 -12.79
CA GLU A 215 -15.11 21.14 -11.72
C GLU A 215 -14.10 20.06 -11.40
N GLU A 216 -14.44 18.79 -11.62
CA GLU A 216 -13.57 17.64 -11.40
C GLU A 216 -12.28 17.72 -12.24
N PHE A 217 -12.36 18.25 -13.48
CA PHE A 217 -11.18 18.42 -14.35
C PHE A 217 -10.19 19.43 -13.77
N GLU A 218 -10.70 20.60 -13.35
CA GLU A 218 -9.86 21.62 -12.71
C GLU A 218 -9.29 21.12 -11.36
N SER A 219 -10.09 20.40 -10.57
CA SER A 219 -9.67 19.81 -9.30
C SER A 219 -8.54 18.78 -9.51
N PHE A 220 -8.71 17.89 -10.49
CA PHE A 220 -7.69 16.91 -10.85
C PHE A 220 -6.40 17.59 -11.31
N LYS A 221 -6.50 18.53 -12.25
CA LYS A 221 -5.37 19.32 -12.76
C LYS A 221 -4.62 20.05 -11.64
N LYS A 222 -5.35 20.74 -10.74
CA LYS A 222 -4.77 21.42 -9.57
C LYS A 222 -4.03 20.44 -8.64
N GLY A 223 -4.59 19.24 -8.47
CA GLY A 223 -3.94 18.17 -7.71
C GLY A 223 -2.62 17.72 -8.34
N ILE A 224 -2.57 17.58 -9.68
CA ILE A 224 -1.35 17.19 -10.40
C ILE A 224 -0.31 18.32 -10.37
N LEU A 225 -0.73 19.57 -10.52
CA LEU A 225 0.19 20.73 -10.48
C LEU A 225 1.03 20.79 -9.19
N LYS A 226 0.46 20.33 -8.06
CA LYS A 226 1.18 20.29 -6.78
C LYS A 226 2.31 19.24 -6.75
N VAL A 227 2.21 18.20 -7.56
CA VAL A 227 3.11 17.04 -7.57
C VAL A 227 3.77 16.81 -8.93
N LYS A 228 3.69 17.78 -9.84
CA LYS A 228 4.14 17.65 -11.24
C LYS A 228 5.61 17.25 -11.39
N ASP A 229 6.44 17.65 -10.45
CA ASP A 229 7.89 17.41 -10.49
C ASP A 229 8.21 15.94 -10.20
N TYR A 230 7.29 15.22 -9.55
CA TYR A 230 7.40 13.81 -9.14
C TYR A 230 6.68 12.82 -10.07
N LEU A 231 6.17 13.28 -11.24
CA LEU A 231 5.47 12.41 -12.20
C LEU A 231 6.42 11.47 -12.96
N PHE A 232 7.66 11.87 -13.13
CA PHE A 232 8.63 11.20 -14.00
C PHE A 232 9.94 10.87 -13.29
N THR A 233 9.94 10.72 -11.97
CA THR A 233 11.12 10.28 -11.20
C THR A 233 11.57 8.90 -11.66
N PHE A 234 10.63 7.99 -11.95
CA PHE A 234 10.88 6.65 -12.48
C PHE A 234 11.63 6.59 -13.83
N LEU A 235 11.67 7.69 -14.58
CA LEU A 235 12.46 7.81 -15.81
C LEU A 235 13.89 8.28 -15.55
N THR A 236 14.16 8.90 -14.41
CA THR A 236 15.47 9.41 -14.02
C THR A 236 16.21 8.45 -13.11
N ASP A 237 15.48 7.69 -12.31
CA ASP A 237 15.99 6.62 -11.46
C ASP A 237 15.31 5.29 -11.84
N LEU A 238 16.10 4.39 -12.44
CA LEU A 238 15.59 3.11 -12.95
C LEU A 238 15.25 2.10 -11.84
N HIS A 239 15.60 2.34 -10.61
CA HIS A 239 15.17 1.51 -9.46
C HIS A 239 13.78 1.89 -8.97
N VAL A 240 13.29 3.09 -9.34
CA VAL A 240 11.99 3.57 -8.91
C VAL A 240 10.90 3.05 -9.84
N PRO A 241 9.90 2.29 -9.34
CA PRO A 241 8.74 1.89 -10.13
C PRO A 241 7.81 3.08 -10.40
N TYR A 242 6.98 2.97 -11.42
CA TYR A 242 5.97 4.00 -11.73
C TYR A 242 4.64 3.80 -10.97
N GLU A 243 4.52 2.73 -10.22
CA GLU A 243 3.36 2.39 -9.39
C GLU A 243 3.82 1.82 -8.03
N ASN A 244 2.95 1.84 -7.02
CA ASN A 244 3.25 1.41 -5.66
C ASN A 244 2.71 0.00 -5.31
N ASN A 245 2.42 -0.81 -6.34
CA ASN A 245 1.97 -2.21 -6.19
C ASN A 245 3.15 -3.18 -6.13
#